data_cd0e950679fb7d9e19dfbacf63c0d4ac
#
_entry.id   cd0e950679fb7d9e19dfbacf63c0d4ac
#
_cell.length_a   1.000
_cell.length_b   1.000
_cell.length_c   1.000
_cell.angle_alpha   90.00
_cell.angle_beta   90.00
_cell.angle_gamma   90.00
#
_symmetry.space_group_name_H-M   'P 1'
#
loop_
_entity.id
_entity.type
_entity.pdbx_description
1 polymer ?
#
loop_
_entity_poly.entity_id
_entity_poly.type
_entity_poly.pdbx_seq_one_letter_code
_entity_poly.pdbx_strand_id
1 'polypeptide(L)'
;IRTDKSAYIAGEPLTVTVTLRDEFGNPAFGLTSEVIESYIDSFAVGGATPDSMQWVEQNNGEYTIVWTAWGAEENLVASLKLKTWAAEIKSSLYGIQPGAAAKTQSTIVADKTIYIAGDSITVTVVLKDAQGNFITDGVVQLNEENVQVRNADPIQGNNWVYNGNGQYQRQYMAHFAEANLNAQLKMAGWSDANYSNNYTIKPGEVSPLGSQLRIREVLVVEGADLPVSALLVDDFGNPVDNGLDLLDDAVYLQNVEKKEGEKWRYVGDGIYERTYMAYQEGENLTSFMEIKGWRIYGQPSYNILPFVEVESLSVNGVKFRATDGFPETGFDGAKFTLLLTHNMKNTDYNWTAGIYGINVDSNGEVTLSVLIRSEVTITGKPKNGKGNDVVFKFKIKKWFTSLGASSSNTWDIINTSCSYGQMPSSLELAQRPSGGVVPRKVGTLWGEYGNLKTYGNAFSSTDYWTSTQLMGVHEKFNPETGISELGTGKSSGLCVEYY
;
A
#
# COMPACT_ATOMS: atom_id res chain seq x y z
N ILE A 1 -44.01 46.97 51.12
CA ILE A 1 -42.81 46.44 50.37
C ILE A 1 -43.20 46.00 48.95
N ARG A 2 -42.43 46.31 47.98
CA ARG A 2 -42.58 45.91 46.60
C ARG A 2 -41.21 45.76 45.91
N THR A 3 -41.15 44.98 44.86
CA THR A 3 -40.03 44.93 43.93
C THR A 3 -40.34 45.78 42.71
N ASP A 4 -39.29 46.23 41.96
CA ASP A 4 -39.44 47.06 40.76
C ASP A 4 -39.95 46.30 39.56
N LYS A 5 -39.70 44.94 39.49
CA LYS A 5 -40.18 44.02 38.46
C LYS A 5 -40.83 42.78 39.08
N SER A 6 -41.61 42.06 38.27
CA SER A 6 -42.12 40.70 38.56
C SER A 6 -41.30 39.58 38.06
N ALA A 7 -40.30 39.86 37.17
CA ALA A 7 -39.38 38.90 36.60
C ALA A 7 -37.98 39.52 36.41
N TYR A 8 -36.98 38.78 36.80
CA TYR A 8 -35.57 39.16 36.69
C TYR A 8 -34.78 38.08 35.99
N ILE A 9 -33.64 38.47 35.47
CA ILE A 9 -32.61 37.56 35.00
C ILE A 9 -31.49 37.55 36.06
N ALA A 10 -30.94 36.40 36.40
CA ALA A 10 -29.83 36.29 37.34
C ALA A 10 -28.64 37.17 36.89
N GLY A 11 -28.11 37.96 37.80
CA GLY A 11 -27.14 39.02 37.58
C GLY A 11 -27.74 40.42 37.39
N GLU A 12 -29.06 40.57 37.23
CA GLU A 12 -29.71 41.90 37.17
C GLU A 12 -29.88 42.52 38.54
N PRO A 13 -29.88 43.86 38.64
CA PRO A 13 -30.27 44.56 39.86
C PRO A 13 -31.73 44.35 40.14
N LEU A 14 -32.06 44.09 41.41
CA LEU A 14 -33.38 43.93 41.96
C LEU A 14 -33.57 45.06 43.02
N THR A 15 -34.46 46.01 42.74
CA THR A 15 -34.74 47.13 43.67
C THR A 15 -35.92 46.79 44.52
N VAL A 16 -35.69 46.74 45.79
CA VAL A 16 -36.78 46.65 46.80
C VAL A 16 -37.11 48.02 47.29
N THR A 17 -38.43 48.40 47.29
CA THR A 17 -38.95 49.63 47.82
C THR A 17 -39.81 49.32 49.04
N VAL A 18 -39.52 49.97 50.10
CA VAL A 18 -40.35 49.96 51.35
C VAL A 18 -40.93 51.36 51.63
N THR A 19 -42.20 51.41 51.88
CA THR A 19 -42.85 52.64 52.27
C THR A 19 -43.08 52.60 53.83
N LEU A 20 -42.41 53.47 54.53
CA LEU A 20 -42.52 53.58 56.00
C LEU A 20 -43.44 54.75 56.37
N ARG A 21 -44.36 54.45 57.26
CA ARG A 21 -45.36 55.43 57.82
C ARG A 21 -45.45 55.29 59.27
N ASP A 22 -45.82 56.41 59.93
CA ASP A 22 -46.17 56.41 61.34
C ASP A 22 -47.59 55.80 61.59
N GLU A 23 -48.04 55.70 62.85
CA GLU A 23 -49.35 55.15 63.21
C GLU A 23 -50.51 55.95 62.64
N PHE A 24 -50.30 57.22 62.32
CA PHE A 24 -51.30 58.10 61.71
C PHE A 24 -51.31 58.13 60.19
N GLY A 25 -50.40 57.33 59.58
CA GLY A 25 -50.28 57.22 58.11
C GLY A 25 -49.37 58.28 57.46
N ASN A 26 -48.65 59.10 58.20
CA ASN A 26 -47.75 60.11 57.72
C ASN A 26 -46.43 59.41 57.20
N PRO A 27 -45.87 59.86 56.07
CA PRO A 27 -44.58 59.34 55.59
C PRO A 27 -43.46 59.60 56.63
N ALA A 28 -42.60 58.59 56.84
CA ALA A 28 -41.40 58.75 57.67
C ALA A 28 -40.27 59.29 56.77
N PHE A 29 -39.67 60.41 57.09
CA PHE A 29 -38.60 61.07 56.33
C PHE A 29 -37.30 61.12 57.11
N GLY A 30 -36.17 61.26 56.40
CA GLY A 30 -34.85 61.51 56.94
C GLY A 30 -34.23 60.36 57.69
N LEU A 31 -34.71 59.14 57.50
CA LEU A 31 -34.12 57.95 58.10
C LEU A 31 -32.82 57.54 57.36
N THR A 32 -31.71 57.52 58.06
CA THR A 32 -30.45 56.96 57.51
C THR A 32 -30.51 55.45 57.49
N SER A 33 -29.61 54.82 56.72
CA SER A 33 -29.52 53.37 56.69
C SER A 33 -29.33 52.74 58.04
N GLU A 34 -28.47 53.29 58.90
CA GLU A 34 -28.22 52.81 60.23
C GLU A 34 -29.48 52.86 61.08
N VAL A 35 -30.32 53.90 60.94
CA VAL A 35 -31.59 54.06 61.67
C VAL A 35 -32.57 52.99 61.15
N ILE A 36 -32.75 52.84 59.85
CA ILE A 36 -33.64 51.81 59.27
C ILE A 36 -33.22 50.42 59.73
N GLU A 37 -31.97 50.07 59.62
CA GLU A 37 -31.41 48.77 60.03
C GLU A 37 -31.63 48.53 61.54
N SER A 38 -31.54 49.56 62.40
CA SER A 38 -31.78 49.45 63.84
C SER A 38 -33.21 48.99 64.17
N TYR A 39 -34.18 49.27 63.26
CA TYR A 39 -35.58 48.87 63.42
C TYR A 39 -35.91 47.52 62.82
N ILE A 40 -35.09 47.01 61.96
CA ILE A 40 -35.31 45.70 61.25
C ILE A 40 -35.13 44.54 62.24
N ASP A 41 -36.14 43.68 62.36
CA ASP A 41 -36.08 42.38 62.99
C ASP A 41 -35.60 41.31 61.98
N SER A 42 -36.20 41.30 60.78
CA SER A 42 -35.76 40.47 59.64
C SER A 42 -36.06 41.17 58.34
N PHE A 43 -35.13 41.01 57.37
CA PHE A 43 -35.27 41.42 55.98
C PHE A 43 -34.66 40.39 55.09
N ALA A 44 -35.43 39.86 54.13
CA ALA A 44 -34.99 38.88 53.20
C ALA A 44 -35.53 39.20 51.81
N VAL A 45 -34.70 38.97 50.82
CA VAL A 45 -35.07 39.05 49.40
C VAL A 45 -34.80 37.71 48.79
N GLY A 46 -35.85 36.97 48.45
CA GLY A 46 -35.71 35.59 47.95
C GLY A 46 -34.87 35.52 46.66
N GLY A 47 -33.98 34.60 46.62
CA GLY A 47 -33.14 34.35 45.41
C GLY A 47 -32.16 35.47 45.09
N ALA A 48 -31.94 36.47 45.95
CA ALA A 48 -31.06 37.61 45.71
C ALA A 48 -29.98 37.78 46.77
N THR A 49 -28.89 38.45 46.40
CA THR A 49 -27.80 38.83 47.30
C THR A 49 -27.68 40.34 47.42
N PRO A 50 -27.38 40.91 48.60
CA PRO A 50 -27.27 42.35 48.74
C PRO A 50 -26.02 42.90 48.05
N ASP A 51 -26.15 43.97 47.28
CA ASP A 51 -25.01 44.69 46.68
C ASP A 51 -24.42 45.66 47.73
N SER A 52 -25.29 46.39 48.41
CA SER A 52 -24.93 47.23 49.55
C SER A 52 -26.07 47.26 50.48
N MET A 53 -25.82 47.38 51.84
CA MET A 53 -26.85 47.51 52.85
C MET A 53 -27.24 48.98 53.03
N GLN A 54 -27.30 49.79 51.96
CA GLN A 54 -27.61 51.19 51.99
C GLN A 54 -29.01 51.46 51.48
N TRP A 55 -29.86 51.94 52.41
CA TRP A 55 -31.18 52.43 52.06
C TRP A 55 -31.09 53.86 51.53
N VAL A 56 -31.73 54.10 50.42
CA VAL A 56 -31.79 55.42 49.79
C VAL A 56 -33.20 55.95 49.89
N GLU A 57 -33.35 57.10 50.57
CA GLU A 57 -34.62 57.78 50.62
C GLU A 57 -35.03 58.33 49.26
N GLN A 58 -36.23 58.09 48.84
CA GLN A 58 -36.78 58.59 47.58
C GLN A 58 -37.69 59.82 47.85
N ASN A 59 -38.90 59.65 48.16
CA ASN A 59 -39.86 60.65 48.58
C ASN A 59 -41.07 60.00 49.26
N ASN A 60 -41.90 60.72 49.95
CA ASN A 60 -43.12 60.18 50.57
C ASN A 60 -42.91 59.03 51.57
N GLY A 61 -41.76 58.97 52.25
CA GLY A 61 -41.42 57.87 53.16
C GLY A 61 -41.06 56.56 52.42
N GLU A 62 -40.70 56.62 51.14
CA GLU A 62 -40.18 55.47 50.33
C GLU A 62 -38.69 55.42 50.50
N TYR A 63 -38.19 54.17 50.71
CA TYR A 63 -36.83 53.83 50.87
C TYR A 63 -36.53 52.67 49.90
N THR A 64 -35.48 52.80 49.16
CA THR A 64 -35.03 51.74 48.19
C THR A 64 -33.71 51.15 48.60
N ILE A 65 -33.56 49.84 48.36
CA ILE A 65 -32.32 49.13 48.48
C ILE A 65 -32.14 48.21 47.26
N VAL A 66 -30.92 48.11 46.77
CA VAL A 66 -30.59 47.29 45.57
C VAL A 66 -29.93 46.00 45.98
N TRP A 67 -30.40 44.92 45.40
CA TRP A 67 -29.88 43.57 45.53
C TRP A 67 -29.56 43.07 44.11
N THR A 68 -28.71 42.06 44.00
CA THR A 68 -28.49 41.35 42.75
C THR A 68 -29.30 40.07 42.74
N ALA A 69 -30.14 39.89 41.73
CA ALA A 69 -30.83 38.62 41.47
C ALA A 69 -29.80 37.52 41.28
N TRP A 70 -29.84 36.42 42.03
CA TRP A 70 -28.79 35.43 42.07
C TRP A 70 -29.30 34.03 41.78
N GLY A 71 -30.16 33.46 42.59
CA GLY A 71 -30.69 32.11 42.49
C GLY A 71 -31.97 32.08 41.65
N ALA A 72 -31.92 31.34 40.50
CA ALA A 72 -33.06 31.20 39.62
C ALA A 72 -34.14 30.32 40.24
N GLU A 73 -35.27 30.95 40.60
CA GLU A 73 -36.42 30.31 41.22
C GLU A 73 -37.68 31.10 40.91
N GLU A 74 -38.83 30.46 40.93
CA GLU A 74 -40.14 31.07 40.76
C GLU A 74 -40.86 31.29 42.12
N ASN A 75 -41.85 32.18 42.16
CA ASN A 75 -42.66 32.41 43.30
C ASN A 75 -41.90 32.97 44.56
N LEU A 76 -40.84 33.72 44.29
CA LEU A 76 -40.04 34.39 45.29
C LEU A 76 -40.79 35.63 45.85
N VAL A 77 -40.40 36.03 47.06
CA VAL A 77 -40.89 37.25 47.70
C VAL A 77 -39.78 38.02 48.43
N ALA A 78 -39.86 39.32 48.47
CA ALA A 78 -39.14 40.12 49.44
C ALA A 78 -39.99 40.24 50.70
N SER A 79 -39.43 40.06 51.89
CA SER A 79 -40.12 40.13 53.17
C SER A 79 -39.40 41.08 54.16
N LEU A 80 -40.14 41.82 54.89
CA LEU A 80 -39.63 42.73 55.93
C LEU A 80 -40.47 42.61 57.22
N LYS A 81 -39.76 42.49 58.31
CA LYS A 81 -40.38 42.62 59.68
C LYS A 81 -39.57 43.61 60.46
N LEU A 82 -40.28 44.63 61.07
CA LEU A 82 -39.67 45.52 62.02
C LEU A 82 -39.89 44.98 63.45
N LYS A 83 -39.03 45.35 64.39
CA LYS A 83 -39.03 44.90 65.80
C LYS A 83 -40.37 45.16 66.52
N THR A 84 -41.08 46.18 66.07
CA THR A 84 -42.38 46.55 66.61
C THR A 84 -43.54 45.85 65.91
N TRP A 85 -43.36 45.16 64.80
CA TRP A 85 -44.42 44.52 64.04
C TRP A 85 -44.73 43.11 64.53
N ALA A 86 -46.03 42.77 64.65
CA ALA A 86 -46.46 41.44 65.04
C ALA A 86 -46.19 40.42 63.99
N ALA A 87 -46.19 40.79 62.68
CA ALA A 87 -45.97 39.92 61.54
C ALA A 87 -45.07 40.58 60.47
N GLU A 88 -44.45 39.78 59.63
CA GLU A 88 -43.77 40.27 58.47
C GLU A 88 -44.73 40.70 57.34
N ILE A 89 -44.30 41.64 56.53
CA ILE A 89 -44.96 41.99 55.27
C ILE A 89 -44.19 41.43 54.10
N LYS A 90 -44.90 41.08 53.00
CA LYS A 90 -44.33 40.48 51.83
C LYS A 90 -44.64 41.28 50.56
N SER A 91 -43.73 41.27 49.58
CA SER A 91 -44.00 41.79 48.30
C SER A 91 -44.96 40.89 47.48
N SER A 92 -45.38 41.34 46.31
CA SER A 92 -45.93 40.44 45.31
C SER A 92 -44.91 39.41 44.94
N LEU A 93 -45.34 38.26 44.35
CA LEU A 93 -44.50 37.25 43.87
C LEU A 93 -43.65 37.76 42.63
N TYR A 94 -42.42 37.32 42.61
CA TYR A 94 -41.55 37.52 41.44
C TYR A 94 -40.78 36.22 41.10
N GLY A 95 -40.20 36.13 39.92
CA GLY A 95 -39.32 35.04 39.50
C GLY A 95 -37.95 35.54 39.08
N ILE A 96 -36.96 34.71 39.24
CA ILE A 96 -35.62 34.91 38.72
C ILE A 96 -35.35 33.78 37.72
N GLN A 97 -35.07 34.15 36.48
CA GLN A 97 -34.67 33.21 35.41
C GLN A 97 -33.13 33.13 35.30
N PRO A 98 -32.57 32.01 34.85
CA PRO A 98 -31.15 31.91 34.59
C PRO A 98 -30.68 33.00 33.60
N GLY A 99 -29.45 33.46 33.77
CA GLY A 99 -28.80 34.37 32.86
C GLY A 99 -28.24 33.60 31.64
N ALA A 100 -27.46 34.31 30.80
CA ALA A 100 -26.80 33.69 29.67
C ALA A 100 -25.77 32.63 30.10
N ALA A 101 -25.58 31.61 29.26
CA ALA A 101 -24.63 30.55 29.54
C ALA A 101 -23.22 31.12 29.75
N ALA A 102 -22.60 30.78 30.87
CA ALA A 102 -21.26 31.21 31.22
C ALA A 102 -20.25 30.12 30.95
N LYS A 103 -19.17 30.48 30.25
CA LYS A 103 -18.10 29.54 29.86
C LYS A 103 -17.51 28.82 31.09
N THR A 104 -17.22 29.54 32.14
CA THR A 104 -16.57 29.02 33.35
C THR A 104 -17.43 28.05 34.16
N GLN A 105 -18.74 28.04 33.93
CA GLN A 105 -19.73 27.22 34.68
C GLN A 105 -20.29 26.09 33.79
N SER A 106 -20.16 26.20 32.48
CA SER A 106 -20.70 25.23 31.53
C SER A 106 -19.64 24.21 31.13
N THR A 107 -20.04 22.97 30.81
CA THR A 107 -19.15 21.89 30.47
C THR A 107 -19.63 21.09 29.23
N ILE A 108 -18.72 20.41 28.57
CA ILE A 108 -19.00 19.44 27.51
C ILE A 108 -18.16 18.19 27.75
N VAL A 109 -18.74 17.00 27.52
CA VAL A 109 -18.09 15.70 27.76
C VAL A 109 -18.54 14.71 26.71
N ALA A 110 -17.60 13.89 26.19
CA ALA A 110 -17.88 12.68 25.40
C ALA A 110 -17.94 11.46 26.35
N ASP A 111 -18.83 10.51 26.08
CA ASP A 111 -19.13 9.39 27.00
C ASP A 111 -17.99 8.35 27.06
N LYS A 112 -17.13 8.27 26.04
CA LYS A 112 -15.99 7.34 26.00
C LYS A 112 -14.71 8.06 25.53
N THR A 113 -13.57 7.38 25.68
CA THR A 113 -12.26 7.83 25.19
C THR A 113 -11.82 7.11 23.93
N ILE A 114 -12.47 5.99 23.55
CA ILE A 114 -12.20 5.22 22.35
C ILE A 114 -13.51 4.82 21.69
N TYR A 115 -13.61 5.07 20.41
CA TYR A 115 -14.69 4.67 19.51
C TYR A 115 -14.14 3.93 18.32
N ILE A 116 -14.97 3.14 17.66
CA ILE A 116 -14.73 2.56 16.34
C ILE A 116 -15.56 3.37 15.33
N ALA A 117 -15.07 3.58 14.12
CA ALA A 117 -15.87 4.22 13.07
C ALA A 117 -17.22 3.50 12.89
N GLY A 118 -18.31 4.24 12.91
CA GLY A 118 -19.68 3.72 12.99
C GLY A 118 -20.28 3.68 14.39
N ASP A 119 -19.47 3.83 15.46
CA ASP A 119 -19.99 3.93 16.82
C ASP A 119 -20.75 5.23 17.05
N SER A 120 -21.68 5.20 17.99
CA SER A 120 -22.35 6.39 18.51
C SER A 120 -21.50 7.04 19.62
N ILE A 121 -21.23 8.34 19.46
CA ILE A 121 -20.63 9.22 20.45
C ILE A 121 -21.76 9.97 21.15
N THR A 122 -21.96 9.75 22.45
CA THR A 122 -22.91 10.54 23.24
C THR A 122 -22.20 11.76 23.83
N VAL A 123 -22.56 12.93 23.33
CA VAL A 123 -22.07 14.20 23.86
C VAL A 123 -23.05 14.74 24.90
N THR A 124 -22.53 15.06 26.07
CA THR A 124 -23.26 15.67 27.16
C THR A 124 -22.77 17.09 27.40
N VAL A 125 -23.68 18.06 27.36
CA VAL A 125 -23.44 19.46 27.67
C VAL A 125 -24.19 19.81 28.95
N VAL A 126 -23.54 20.50 29.86
CA VAL A 126 -24.21 21.14 31.01
C VAL A 126 -24.10 22.65 30.87
N LEU A 127 -25.23 23.33 30.78
CA LEU A 127 -25.30 24.79 30.68
C LEU A 127 -25.69 25.42 32.01
N LYS A 128 -24.86 26.38 32.44
CA LYS A 128 -25.11 27.22 33.62
C LYS A 128 -24.78 28.68 33.31
N ASP A 129 -25.46 29.58 33.99
CA ASP A 129 -25.14 31.00 33.99
C ASP A 129 -23.93 31.34 34.89
N ALA A 130 -23.57 32.62 34.98
CA ALA A 130 -22.46 33.10 35.79
C ALA A 130 -22.66 32.89 37.30
N GLN A 131 -23.90 32.80 37.75
CA GLN A 131 -24.31 32.58 39.14
C GLN A 131 -24.40 31.09 39.49
N GLY A 132 -24.25 30.22 38.49
CA GLY A 132 -24.29 28.76 38.65
C GLY A 132 -25.68 28.16 38.49
N ASN A 133 -26.70 28.95 38.08
CA ASN A 133 -28.03 28.44 37.80
C ASN A 133 -28.06 27.58 36.55
N PHE A 134 -28.84 26.49 36.59
CA PHE A 134 -29.05 25.63 35.46
C PHE A 134 -29.94 26.29 34.40
N ILE A 135 -29.49 26.30 33.15
CA ILE A 135 -30.28 26.78 32.01
C ILE A 135 -31.20 25.66 31.57
N THR A 136 -32.50 25.92 31.45
CA THR A 136 -33.52 24.90 31.15
C THR A 136 -34.05 24.96 29.73
N ASP A 137 -33.82 26.06 29.00
CA ASP A 137 -34.21 26.31 27.59
C ASP A 137 -33.09 26.12 26.59
N GLY A 138 -31.97 25.50 27.00
CA GLY A 138 -30.77 25.32 26.17
C GLY A 138 -30.97 24.51 24.90
N VAL A 139 -32.05 23.71 24.80
CA VAL A 139 -32.36 22.93 23.58
C VAL A 139 -32.43 23.82 22.34
N VAL A 140 -33.01 25.03 22.47
CA VAL A 140 -33.12 26.00 21.38
C VAL A 140 -31.83 26.75 21.10
N GLN A 141 -30.88 26.73 22.04
CA GLN A 141 -29.60 27.40 21.95
C GLN A 141 -28.49 26.47 21.42
N LEU A 142 -28.62 25.14 21.63
CA LEU A 142 -27.63 24.15 21.19
C LEU A 142 -27.90 23.73 19.74
N ASN A 143 -26.98 24.09 18.85
CA ASN A 143 -27.01 23.77 17.44
C ASN A 143 -25.59 23.38 16.92
N GLU A 144 -25.44 23.14 15.64
CA GLU A 144 -24.18 22.73 15.04
C GLU A 144 -23.13 23.86 14.97
N GLU A 145 -23.54 25.12 15.11
CA GLU A 145 -22.61 26.25 15.22
C GLU A 145 -21.99 26.32 16.61
N ASN A 146 -22.77 25.95 17.64
CA ASN A 146 -22.37 26.04 19.04
C ASN A 146 -21.64 24.77 19.53
N VAL A 147 -21.98 23.58 18.96
CA VAL A 147 -21.37 22.30 19.33
C VAL A 147 -20.82 21.63 18.10
N GLN A 148 -19.52 21.41 18.09
CA GLN A 148 -18.82 20.68 17.04
C GLN A 148 -18.17 19.44 17.63
N VAL A 149 -18.39 18.29 17.01
CA VAL A 149 -17.80 16.99 17.39
C VAL A 149 -16.87 16.56 16.26
N ARG A 150 -15.57 16.56 16.52
CA ARG A 150 -14.58 16.29 15.46
C ARG A 150 -14.70 14.87 14.94
N ASN A 151 -14.63 14.73 13.60
CA ASN A 151 -14.69 13.48 12.87
C ASN A 151 -15.98 12.66 13.13
N ALA A 152 -17.06 13.34 13.49
CA ALA A 152 -18.36 12.73 13.70
C ALA A 152 -19.49 13.68 13.26
N ASP A 153 -20.57 13.11 12.77
CA ASP A 153 -21.75 13.85 12.30
C ASP A 153 -22.97 13.56 13.18
N PRO A 154 -23.89 14.53 13.34
CA PRO A 154 -25.13 14.29 14.04
C PRO A 154 -25.91 13.12 13.43
N ILE A 155 -26.37 12.19 14.26
CA ILE A 155 -27.24 11.12 13.78
C ILE A 155 -28.57 11.74 13.34
N GLN A 156 -29.00 11.43 12.12
CA GLN A 156 -30.23 11.96 11.56
C GLN A 156 -31.45 11.68 12.45
N GLY A 157 -32.21 12.73 12.74
CA GLY A 157 -33.39 12.62 13.62
C GLY A 157 -33.07 12.62 15.12
N ASN A 158 -31.80 12.63 15.51
CA ASN A 158 -31.39 12.73 16.91
C ASN A 158 -31.15 14.22 17.25
N ASN A 159 -32.01 14.77 18.09
CA ASN A 159 -31.95 16.15 18.55
C ASN A 159 -31.39 16.22 19.97
N TRP A 160 -31.06 17.42 20.45
CA TRP A 160 -30.71 17.66 21.83
C TRP A 160 -31.89 17.33 22.76
N VAL A 161 -31.62 16.54 23.78
CA VAL A 161 -32.61 16.14 24.80
C VAL A 161 -32.18 16.72 26.13
N TYR A 162 -33.10 17.42 26.79
CA TYR A 162 -32.91 17.93 28.16
C TYR A 162 -33.16 16.81 29.19
N ASN A 163 -32.20 16.55 30.05
CA ASN A 163 -32.23 15.49 31.05
C ASN A 163 -32.37 16.03 32.51
N GLY A 164 -32.70 17.34 32.68
CA GLY A 164 -32.71 17.99 33.96
C GLY A 164 -31.36 18.58 34.36
N ASN A 165 -31.39 19.47 35.38
CA ASN A 165 -30.19 20.09 35.96
C ASN A 165 -29.22 20.70 34.87
N GLY A 166 -29.81 21.39 33.88
CA GLY A 166 -29.03 22.02 32.78
C GLY A 166 -28.31 21.05 31.89
N GLN A 167 -28.59 19.74 31.96
CA GLN A 167 -27.93 18.72 31.18
C GLN A 167 -28.67 18.45 29.88
N TYR A 168 -27.93 18.44 28.78
CA TYR A 168 -28.39 18.16 27.43
C TYR A 168 -27.52 17.07 26.81
N GLN A 169 -28.15 16.15 26.05
CA GLN A 169 -27.46 15.08 25.39
C GLN A 169 -27.87 15.01 23.92
N ARG A 170 -26.90 14.68 23.05
CA ARG A 170 -27.09 14.35 21.64
C ARG A 170 -26.10 13.28 21.20
N GLN A 171 -26.52 12.45 20.24
CA GLN A 171 -25.66 11.42 19.68
C GLN A 171 -25.13 11.82 18.30
N TYR A 172 -23.89 11.46 18.07
CA TYR A 172 -23.15 11.65 16.81
C TYR A 172 -22.61 10.32 16.34
N MET A 173 -22.45 10.14 15.05
CA MET A 173 -21.82 8.95 14.45
C MET A 173 -20.35 9.23 14.17
N ALA A 174 -19.47 8.43 14.71
CA ALA A 174 -18.03 8.49 14.46
C ALA A 174 -17.72 8.05 13.02
N HIS A 175 -16.97 8.83 12.25
CA HIS A 175 -16.68 8.53 10.85
C HIS A 175 -15.18 8.35 10.56
N PHE A 176 -14.36 9.36 10.80
CA PHE A 176 -12.97 9.37 10.40
C PHE A 176 -12.03 9.00 11.55
N ALA A 177 -11.22 7.97 11.32
CA ALA A 177 -10.25 7.48 12.30
C ALA A 177 -9.12 8.50 12.52
N GLU A 178 -9.01 8.96 13.75
CA GLU A 178 -7.96 9.89 14.18
C GLU A 178 -7.84 9.85 15.72
N ALA A 179 -6.65 10.15 16.22
CA ALA A 179 -6.38 10.23 17.66
C ALA A 179 -6.45 11.67 18.17
N ASN A 180 -6.65 11.81 19.50
CA ASN A 180 -6.66 13.10 20.21
C ASN A 180 -7.74 14.08 19.70
N LEU A 181 -8.87 13.56 19.32
CA LEU A 181 -10.05 14.35 18.96
C LEU A 181 -10.76 14.86 20.22
N ASN A 182 -11.58 15.89 20.08
CA ASN A 182 -12.47 16.40 21.12
C ASN A 182 -13.74 16.99 20.54
N ALA A 183 -14.77 17.10 21.37
CA ALA A 183 -15.93 17.92 21.10
C ALA A 183 -15.72 19.31 21.70
N GLN A 184 -16.26 20.34 21.05
CA GLN A 184 -16.16 21.71 21.51
C GLN A 184 -17.55 22.34 21.66
N LEU A 185 -17.69 23.17 22.68
CA LEU A 185 -18.87 23.98 22.97
C LEU A 185 -18.46 25.45 22.95
N LYS A 186 -19.11 26.27 22.11
CA LYS A 186 -18.91 27.72 22.07
C LYS A 186 -20.24 28.43 21.94
N MET A 187 -20.71 29.02 23.03
CA MET A 187 -21.93 29.78 23.02
C MET A 187 -21.69 31.22 22.55
N ALA A 188 -22.76 31.89 22.13
CA ALA A 188 -22.71 33.29 21.77
C ALA A 188 -22.11 34.15 22.88
N GLY A 189 -21.20 35.07 22.54
CA GLY A 189 -20.50 35.93 23.47
C GLY A 189 -19.28 35.33 24.17
N TRP A 190 -18.97 34.06 23.97
CA TRP A 190 -17.74 33.46 24.47
C TRP A 190 -16.54 33.80 23.55
N SER A 191 -15.41 34.18 24.12
CA SER A 191 -14.20 34.47 23.39
C SER A 191 -13.61 33.22 22.71
N ASP A 192 -13.67 32.07 23.39
CA ASP A 192 -13.13 30.79 23.01
C ASP A 192 -14.07 29.64 23.44
N ALA A 193 -13.81 28.43 22.99
CA ALA A 193 -14.63 27.25 23.28
C ALA A 193 -14.23 26.54 24.59
N ASN A 194 -15.15 25.76 25.14
CA ASN A 194 -14.86 24.66 26.06
C ASN A 194 -14.67 23.38 25.26
N TYR A 195 -13.82 22.47 25.76
CA TYR A 195 -13.50 21.20 25.14
C TYR A 195 -13.86 20.03 26.03
N SER A 196 -14.29 18.94 25.41
CA SER A 196 -14.48 17.66 26.08
C SER A 196 -13.16 17.01 26.47
N ASN A 197 -13.23 15.87 27.19
CA ASN A 197 -12.14 14.92 27.23
C ASN A 197 -11.72 14.52 25.79
N ASN A 198 -10.44 14.22 25.60
CA ASN A 198 -9.96 13.69 24.33
C ASN A 198 -10.49 12.27 24.09
N TYR A 199 -10.78 11.97 22.82
CA TYR A 199 -11.14 10.64 22.37
C TYR A 199 -10.38 10.28 21.08
N THR A 200 -10.38 8.98 20.76
CA THR A 200 -9.79 8.40 19.55
C THR A 200 -10.88 7.64 18.81
N ILE A 201 -10.96 7.84 17.50
CA ILE A 201 -11.77 7.01 16.61
C ILE A 201 -10.79 6.07 15.89
N LYS A 202 -11.00 4.76 16.04
CA LYS A 202 -10.26 3.71 15.32
C LYS A 202 -11.01 3.30 14.06
N PRO A 203 -10.32 2.76 13.02
CA PRO A 203 -11.00 2.17 11.88
C PRO A 203 -11.99 1.09 12.30
N GLY A 204 -13.06 0.95 11.53
CA GLY A 204 -14.03 -0.13 11.64
C GLY A 204 -13.52 -1.45 11.05
N GLU A 205 -14.42 -2.41 10.86
CA GLU A 205 -14.10 -3.65 10.17
C GLU A 205 -13.84 -3.40 8.68
N VAL A 206 -13.00 -4.28 8.06
CA VAL A 206 -12.73 -4.20 6.62
C VAL A 206 -14.03 -4.31 5.82
N SER A 207 -14.21 -3.37 4.90
CA SER A 207 -15.36 -3.26 4.01
C SER A 207 -14.97 -3.52 2.55
N PRO A 208 -15.85 -4.17 1.75
CA PRO A 208 -15.67 -4.27 0.31
C PRO A 208 -15.82 -2.94 -0.43
N LEU A 209 -16.45 -1.94 0.21
CA LEU A 209 -16.75 -0.63 -0.38
C LEU A 209 -15.55 0.30 -0.42
N GLY A 210 -14.48 -0.04 -1.00
CA GLY A 210 -13.27 0.79 -1.10
C GLY A 210 -12.01 -0.02 -0.98
N SER A 211 -12.09 -1.21 -0.39
CA SER A 211 -10.98 -2.16 -0.39
C SER A 211 -10.68 -2.63 -1.81
N GLN A 212 -9.41 -2.83 -2.14
CA GLN A 212 -8.94 -3.13 -3.50
C GLN A 212 -7.82 -4.15 -3.47
N LEU A 213 -7.79 -5.00 -4.50
CA LEU A 213 -6.64 -5.82 -4.83
C LEU A 213 -6.02 -5.26 -6.11
N ARG A 214 -4.72 -5.00 -6.12
CA ARG A 214 -4.01 -4.37 -7.25
C ARG A 214 -2.84 -5.23 -7.70
N ILE A 215 -2.79 -5.49 -8.99
CA ILE A 215 -1.65 -6.09 -9.67
C ILE A 215 -0.81 -4.96 -10.25
N ARG A 216 0.44 -4.83 -9.80
CA ARG A 216 1.31 -3.72 -10.22
C ARG A 216 1.90 -3.92 -11.60
N GLU A 217 2.21 -5.17 -11.95
CA GLU A 217 2.82 -5.54 -13.23
C GLU A 217 1.85 -6.41 -14.02
N VAL A 218 1.37 -5.88 -15.13
CA VAL A 218 0.37 -6.55 -15.98
C VAL A 218 0.97 -7.54 -16.96
N LEU A 219 2.29 -7.59 -17.06
CA LEU A 219 3.02 -8.48 -17.95
C LEU A 219 4.31 -8.92 -17.25
N VAL A 220 4.38 -10.20 -16.93
CA VAL A 220 5.56 -10.82 -16.34
C VAL A 220 5.94 -12.07 -17.15
N VAL A 221 7.11 -12.62 -16.88
CA VAL A 221 7.58 -13.88 -17.47
C VAL A 221 7.48 -14.98 -16.42
N GLU A 222 7.23 -16.21 -16.84
CA GLU A 222 7.28 -17.39 -15.98
C GLU A 222 8.60 -17.44 -15.18
N GLY A 223 8.50 -17.71 -13.88
CA GLY A 223 9.61 -17.65 -12.93
C GLY A 223 9.91 -16.26 -12.37
N ALA A 224 9.30 -15.18 -12.90
CA ALA A 224 9.50 -13.83 -12.39
C ALA A 224 8.60 -13.52 -11.19
N ASP A 225 9.01 -12.51 -10.44
CA ASP A 225 8.26 -11.97 -9.33
C ASP A 225 7.04 -11.17 -9.81
N LEU A 226 5.88 -11.42 -9.17
CA LEU A 226 4.64 -10.67 -9.37
C LEU A 226 4.28 -9.93 -8.07
N PRO A 227 4.56 -8.64 -7.96
CA PRO A 227 4.19 -7.85 -6.79
C PRO A 227 2.70 -7.54 -6.80
N VAL A 228 2.04 -7.82 -5.68
CA VAL A 228 0.61 -7.62 -5.44
C VAL A 228 0.42 -6.72 -4.24
N SER A 229 -0.52 -5.79 -4.31
CA SER A 229 -0.92 -4.97 -3.17
C SER A 229 -2.42 -5.06 -2.91
N ALA A 230 -2.79 -5.07 -1.63
CA ALA A 230 -4.16 -4.96 -1.16
C ALA A 230 -4.32 -3.65 -0.38
N LEU A 231 -5.35 -2.89 -0.69
CA LEU A 231 -5.81 -1.77 0.13
C LEU A 231 -7.01 -2.26 0.93
N LEU A 232 -6.95 -2.17 2.25
CA LEU A 232 -8.04 -2.51 3.15
C LEU A 232 -8.54 -1.24 3.84
N VAL A 233 -9.82 -0.97 3.69
CA VAL A 233 -10.51 0.16 4.33
C VAL A 233 -11.81 -0.31 4.99
N ASP A 234 -12.33 0.47 5.94
CA ASP A 234 -13.65 0.28 6.52
C ASP A 234 -14.76 0.93 5.64
N ASP A 235 -16.01 0.88 6.12
CA ASP A 235 -17.17 1.46 5.42
C ASP A 235 -17.10 2.99 5.24
N PHE A 236 -16.26 3.66 6.01
CA PHE A 236 -16.05 5.12 5.96
C PHE A 236 -14.79 5.50 5.17
N GLY A 237 -14.05 4.52 4.65
CA GLY A 237 -12.80 4.73 3.93
C GLY A 237 -11.58 4.89 4.82
N ASN A 238 -11.68 4.62 6.12
CA ASN A 238 -10.53 4.66 7.00
C ASN A 238 -9.60 3.48 6.73
N PRO A 239 -8.27 3.71 6.63
CA PRO A 239 -7.29 2.66 6.49
C PRO A 239 -7.32 1.67 7.65
N VAL A 240 -7.40 0.37 7.35
CA VAL A 240 -7.35 -0.69 8.35
C VAL A 240 -5.92 -1.20 8.48
N ASP A 241 -5.33 -1.15 9.68
CA ASP A 241 -3.92 -1.48 9.95
C ASP A 241 -3.69 -2.88 10.55
N ASN A 242 -4.75 -3.58 10.93
CA ASN A 242 -4.73 -4.90 11.55
C ASN A 242 -5.23 -6.03 10.63
N GLY A 243 -5.12 -5.85 9.29
CA GLY A 243 -5.66 -6.77 8.29
C GLY A 243 -4.73 -7.91 7.86
N LEU A 244 -3.52 -8.06 8.42
CA LEU A 244 -2.55 -9.07 8.01
C LEU A 244 -3.12 -10.49 8.05
N ASP A 245 -3.76 -10.87 9.15
CA ASP A 245 -4.32 -12.20 9.36
C ASP A 245 -5.48 -12.52 8.41
N LEU A 246 -6.08 -11.49 7.79
CA LEU A 246 -7.18 -11.66 6.85
C LEU A 246 -6.70 -12.01 5.44
N LEU A 247 -5.44 -11.66 5.07
CA LEU A 247 -4.97 -11.71 3.69
C LEU A 247 -4.30 -13.04 3.31
N ASP A 248 -3.72 -13.78 4.26
CA ASP A 248 -2.91 -14.97 3.94
C ASP A 248 -3.67 -16.06 3.18
N ASP A 249 -4.94 -16.27 3.50
CA ASP A 249 -5.80 -17.25 2.83
C ASP A 249 -6.92 -16.61 1.99
N ALA A 250 -6.97 -15.28 1.94
CA ALA A 250 -8.03 -14.56 1.27
C ALA A 250 -7.71 -14.22 -0.20
N VAL A 251 -6.43 -14.18 -0.59
CA VAL A 251 -6.01 -13.70 -1.91
C VAL A 251 -5.71 -14.87 -2.84
N TYR A 252 -6.38 -14.86 -3.99
CA TYR A 252 -6.29 -15.86 -5.04
C TYR A 252 -5.83 -15.21 -6.35
N LEU A 253 -4.79 -15.78 -6.96
CA LEU A 253 -4.27 -15.38 -8.25
C LEU A 253 -4.13 -16.61 -9.15
N GLN A 254 -4.46 -16.46 -10.43
CA GLN A 254 -4.30 -17.53 -11.40
C GLN A 254 -2.84 -17.67 -11.83
N ASN A 255 -2.38 -18.92 -12.01
CA ASN A 255 -1.05 -19.28 -12.55
C ASN A 255 0.13 -18.70 -11.77
N VAL A 256 -0.03 -18.45 -10.45
CA VAL A 256 1.05 -18.00 -9.57
C VAL A 256 1.12 -18.82 -8.30
N GLU A 257 2.28 -18.87 -7.70
CA GLU A 257 2.54 -19.53 -6.42
C GLU A 257 2.99 -18.54 -5.35
N LYS A 258 2.73 -18.89 -4.09
CA LYS A 258 3.27 -18.15 -2.94
C LYS A 258 4.78 -18.36 -2.92
N LYS A 259 5.54 -17.28 -3.03
CA LYS A 259 7.00 -17.33 -2.96
C LYS A 259 7.43 -17.72 -1.55
N GLU A 260 8.35 -18.70 -1.43
CA GLU A 260 8.81 -19.20 -0.15
C GLU A 260 9.46 -18.08 0.69
N GLY A 261 9.07 -18.00 1.98
CA GLY A 261 9.55 -16.96 2.89
C GLY A 261 8.86 -15.60 2.78
N GLU A 262 8.12 -15.33 1.69
CA GLU A 262 7.38 -14.08 1.52
C GLU A 262 6.02 -14.12 2.21
N LYS A 263 5.73 -13.08 2.97
CA LYS A 263 4.45 -12.87 3.65
C LYS A 263 3.88 -11.50 3.31
N TRP A 264 2.60 -11.31 3.57
CA TRP A 264 2.00 -9.99 3.53
C TRP A 264 2.68 -9.09 4.56
N ARG A 265 2.99 -7.86 4.18
CA ARG A 265 3.52 -6.82 5.06
C ARG A 265 2.68 -5.56 4.95
N TYR A 266 2.39 -4.95 6.07
CA TYR A 266 1.76 -3.64 6.13
C TYR A 266 2.78 -2.56 5.76
N VAL A 267 2.40 -1.64 4.87
CA VAL A 267 3.26 -0.54 4.40
C VAL A 267 2.74 0.86 4.73
N GLY A 268 1.57 0.94 5.37
CA GLY A 268 0.92 2.19 5.77
C GLY A 268 -0.39 2.42 5.01
N ASP A 269 -1.21 3.31 5.52
CA ASP A 269 -2.47 3.78 4.89
C ASP A 269 -3.39 2.65 4.40
N GLY A 270 -3.49 1.57 5.18
CA GLY A 270 -4.31 0.39 4.84
C GLY A 270 -3.72 -0.46 3.71
N ILE A 271 -2.50 -0.17 3.25
CA ILE A 271 -1.86 -0.88 2.15
C ILE A 271 -1.02 -2.04 2.69
N TYR A 272 -1.20 -3.18 2.07
CA TYR A 272 -0.46 -4.42 2.31
C TYR A 272 0.17 -4.88 1.01
N GLU A 273 1.37 -5.41 1.08
CA GLU A 273 2.11 -5.90 -0.07
C GLU A 273 2.63 -7.32 0.14
N ARG A 274 2.63 -8.10 -0.93
CA ARG A 274 3.26 -9.42 -1.02
C ARG A 274 3.74 -9.67 -2.44
N THR A 275 4.87 -10.38 -2.56
CA THR A 275 5.38 -10.86 -3.85
C THR A 275 5.01 -12.33 -4.03
N TYR A 276 4.49 -12.66 -5.19
CA TYR A 276 4.20 -14.00 -5.67
C TYR A 276 5.18 -14.35 -6.80
N MET A 277 5.26 -15.61 -7.18
CA MET A 277 6.05 -16.08 -8.31
C MET A 277 5.10 -16.50 -9.45
N ALA A 278 5.32 -15.98 -10.63
CA ALA A 278 4.61 -16.40 -11.84
C ALA A 278 5.03 -17.86 -12.16
N TYR A 279 4.08 -18.78 -12.15
CA TYR A 279 4.38 -20.22 -12.23
C TYR A 279 4.10 -20.80 -13.61
N GLN A 280 3.04 -20.38 -14.27
CA GLN A 280 2.60 -20.92 -15.56
C GLN A 280 2.14 -19.79 -16.47
N GLU A 281 2.49 -19.88 -17.77
CA GLU A 281 2.02 -18.94 -18.80
C GLU A 281 0.49 -18.84 -18.85
N GLY A 282 0.00 -17.67 -19.27
CA GLY A 282 -1.43 -17.42 -19.47
C GLY A 282 -1.73 -15.98 -19.81
N GLU A 283 -2.84 -15.79 -20.50
CA GLU A 283 -3.33 -14.46 -20.90
C GLU A 283 -4.60 -14.08 -20.15
N ASN A 284 -4.79 -12.78 -19.91
CA ASN A 284 -5.97 -12.22 -19.24
C ASN A 284 -6.29 -12.89 -17.89
N LEU A 285 -5.24 -13.26 -17.16
CA LEU A 285 -5.37 -13.91 -15.85
C LEU A 285 -6.01 -12.97 -14.85
N THR A 286 -6.85 -13.52 -14.00
CA THR A 286 -7.60 -12.77 -13.01
C THR A 286 -7.14 -13.10 -11.60
N SER A 287 -7.40 -12.16 -10.70
CA SER A 287 -7.17 -12.30 -9.27
C SER A 287 -8.39 -11.81 -8.49
N PHE A 288 -8.54 -12.29 -7.26
CA PHE A 288 -9.53 -11.75 -6.33
C PHE A 288 -9.06 -11.97 -4.90
N MET A 289 -9.58 -11.16 -3.98
CA MET A 289 -9.54 -11.46 -2.55
C MET A 289 -10.95 -11.72 -2.03
N GLU A 290 -11.08 -12.68 -1.11
CA GLU A 290 -12.34 -13.04 -0.49
C GLU A 290 -12.24 -12.88 1.03
N ILE A 291 -12.87 -11.83 1.57
CA ILE A 291 -12.87 -11.50 2.99
C ILE A 291 -14.30 -11.55 3.50
N LYS A 292 -14.57 -12.33 4.53
CA LYS A 292 -15.92 -12.47 5.16
C LYS A 292 -17.05 -12.74 4.18
N GLY A 293 -16.78 -13.53 3.12
CA GLY A 293 -17.74 -13.87 2.07
C GLY A 293 -17.91 -12.81 0.97
N TRP A 294 -17.17 -11.73 1.00
CA TRP A 294 -17.11 -10.73 -0.06
C TRP A 294 -15.98 -11.04 -1.02
N ARG A 295 -16.27 -10.96 -2.31
CA ARG A 295 -15.26 -11.15 -3.35
C ARG A 295 -14.96 -9.85 -4.06
N ILE A 296 -13.68 -9.40 -3.97
CA ILE A 296 -13.15 -8.20 -4.58
C ILE A 296 -12.17 -8.63 -5.66
N TYR A 297 -12.50 -8.35 -6.93
CA TYR A 297 -11.63 -8.70 -8.06
C TYR A 297 -10.44 -7.75 -8.16
N GLY A 298 -9.26 -8.34 -8.33
CA GLY A 298 -8.03 -7.59 -8.57
C GLY A 298 -8.02 -6.91 -9.93
N GLN A 299 -7.42 -5.75 -9.99
CA GLN A 299 -7.29 -4.95 -11.20
C GLN A 299 -5.85 -4.44 -11.36
N PRO A 300 -5.37 -4.34 -12.58
CA PRO A 300 -5.93 -4.92 -13.80
C PRO A 300 -5.71 -6.45 -13.88
N SER A 301 -6.29 -7.12 -14.89
CA SER A 301 -5.85 -8.47 -15.28
C SER A 301 -4.41 -8.45 -15.76
N TYR A 302 -3.73 -9.58 -15.68
CA TYR A 302 -2.31 -9.69 -16.03
C TYR A 302 -2.05 -10.84 -16.97
N ASN A 303 -0.87 -10.85 -17.59
CA ASN A 303 -0.41 -11.91 -18.47
C ASN A 303 0.93 -12.44 -17.95
N ILE A 304 1.11 -13.74 -18.07
CA ILE A 304 2.38 -14.43 -17.82
C ILE A 304 2.85 -14.98 -19.16
N LEU A 305 3.99 -14.47 -19.62
CA LEU A 305 4.65 -14.98 -20.81
C LEU A 305 5.48 -16.21 -20.47
N PRO A 306 5.66 -17.16 -21.42
CA PRO A 306 6.56 -18.28 -21.23
C PRO A 306 8.00 -17.79 -21.04
N PHE A 307 8.79 -18.52 -20.25
CA PHE A 307 10.22 -18.32 -20.17
C PHE A 307 10.88 -19.03 -21.36
N VAL A 308 11.52 -18.28 -22.24
CA VAL A 308 12.09 -18.79 -23.48
C VAL A 308 13.59 -19.00 -23.31
N GLU A 309 14.05 -20.20 -23.67
CA GLU A 309 15.47 -20.57 -23.70
C GLU A 309 15.80 -21.37 -24.94
N VAL A 310 17.10 -21.63 -25.19
CA VAL A 310 17.52 -22.54 -26.23
C VAL A 310 17.30 -23.96 -25.76
N GLU A 311 16.33 -24.65 -26.37
CA GLU A 311 16.00 -26.05 -26.09
C GLU A 311 17.06 -27.00 -26.67
N SER A 312 17.40 -26.77 -27.93
CA SER A 312 18.33 -27.62 -28.67
C SER A 312 18.98 -26.89 -29.85
N LEU A 313 19.98 -27.50 -30.42
CA LEU A 313 20.72 -26.98 -31.57
C LEU A 313 20.60 -27.97 -32.74
N SER A 314 20.23 -27.47 -33.90
CA SER A 314 20.07 -28.29 -35.11
C SER A 314 21.30 -28.17 -36.02
N VAL A 315 21.85 -29.30 -36.41
CA VAL A 315 23.03 -29.39 -37.29
C VAL A 315 22.86 -30.53 -38.29
N ASN A 316 22.73 -30.20 -39.55
CA ASN A 316 22.58 -31.19 -40.64
C ASN A 316 21.54 -32.29 -40.28
N GLY A 317 20.33 -31.85 -39.84
CA GLY A 317 19.20 -32.72 -39.55
C GLY A 317 19.23 -33.47 -38.21
N VAL A 318 20.29 -33.27 -37.40
CA VAL A 318 20.40 -33.85 -36.06
C VAL A 318 20.27 -32.76 -35.00
N LYS A 319 19.59 -33.04 -33.90
CA LYS A 319 19.42 -32.14 -32.76
C LYS A 319 20.30 -32.55 -31.60
N PHE A 320 21.01 -31.60 -31.01
CA PHE A 320 21.71 -31.71 -29.75
C PHE A 320 20.96 -30.86 -28.69
N ARG A 321 20.78 -31.38 -27.50
CA ARG A 321 20.20 -30.57 -26.38
C ARG A 321 21.17 -29.43 -26.05
N ALA A 322 20.66 -28.31 -25.61
CA ALA A 322 21.52 -27.21 -25.16
C ALA A 322 22.45 -27.63 -24.00
N THR A 323 22.05 -28.65 -23.22
CA THR A 323 22.83 -29.22 -22.11
C THR A 323 23.87 -30.25 -22.52
N ASP A 324 23.91 -30.71 -23.76
CA ASP A 324 24.86 -31.73 -24.25
C ASP A 324 26.29 -31.19 -24.42
N GLY A 325 26.48 -29.86 -24.26
CA GLY A 325 27.78 -29.19 -24.38
C GLY A 325 28.22 -28.88 -25.82
N PHE A 326 27.32 -29.01 -26.80
CA PHE A 326 27.59 -28.64 -28.20
C PHE A 326 27.68 -27.11 -28.37
N PRO A 327 28.57 -26.56 -29.23
CA PRO A 327 29.66 -27.24 -29.92
C PRO A 327 30.96 -27.24 -29.09
N GLU A 328 31.68 -28.36 -29.08
CA GLU A 328 33.05 -28.44 -28.55
C GLU A 328 34.10 -28.30 -29.64
N THR A 329 33.71 -28.54 -30.89
CA THR A 329 34.60 -28.44 -32.08
C THR A 329 34.14 -27.28 -32.96
N GLY A 330 35.06 -26.69 -33.71
CA GLY A 330 34.78 -25.61 -34.65
C GLY A 330 35.74 -25.60 -35.83
N PHE A 331 35.33 -24.95 -36.90
CA PHE A 331 36.09 -24.67 -38.09
C PHE A 331 35.50 -23.45 -38.83
N ASP A 332 36.24 -22.85 -39.75
CA ASP A 332 35.73 -21.74 -40.55
C ASP A 332 34.55 -22.16 -41.44
N GLY A 333 33.41 -21.52 -41.27
CA GLY A 333 32.15 -21.85 -41.94
C GLY A 333 31.29 -22.89 -41.22
N ALA A 334 31.65 -23.32 -40.01
CA ALA A 334 30.80 -24.20 -39.19
C ALA A 334 29.47 -23.51 -38.86
N LYS A 335 28.35 -24.23 -39.01
CA LYS A 335 27.00 -23.71 -38.82
C LYS A 335 26.13 -24.61 -38.01
N PHE A 336 25.25 -23.98 -37.19
CA PHE A 336 24.17 -24.64 -36.49
C PHE A 336 23.02 -23.67 -36.22
N THR A 337 21.81 -24.18 -35.99
CA THR A 337 20.62 -23.34 -35.75
C THR A 337 20.13 -23.53 -34.32
N LEU A 338 19.85 -22.44 -33.64
CA LEU A 338 19.22 -22.43 -32.34
C LEU A 338 17.73 -22.83 -32.47
N LEU A 339 17.26 -23.72 -31.62
CA LEU A 339 15.84 -24.07 -31.49
C LEU A 339 15.37 -23.65 -30.11
N LEU A 340 14.28 -22.89 -30.06
CA LEU A 340 13.78 -22.29 -28.84
C LEU A 340 12.66 -23.13 -28.22
N THR A 341 12.53 -23.08 -26.88
CA THR A 341 11.40 -23.64 -26.16
C THR A 341 10.08 -23.01 -26.61
N HIS A 342 8.96 -23.62 -26.28
CA HIS A 342 7.59 -23.16 -26.62
C HIS A 342 7.36 -22.93 -28.12
N ASN A 343 8.17 -23.55 -28.98
CA ASN A 343 8.15 -23.33 -30.44
C ASN A 343 8.27 -21.86 -30.87
N MET A 344 8.93 -21.04 -30.06
CA MET A 344 9.16 -19.63 -30.35
C MET A 344 10.05 -19.49 -31.61
N LYS A 345 9.78 -18.43 -32.37
CA LYS A 345 10.50 -18.19 -33.63
C LYS A 345 11.74 -17.34 -33.41
N ASN A 346 12.87 -17.75 -33.93
CA ASN A 346 14.09 -16.95 -33.93
C ASN A 346 13.88 -15.55 -34.52
N THR A 347 12.99 -15.46 -35.53
CA THR A 347 12.65 -14.18 -36.18
C THR A 347 12.03 -13.14 -35.26
N ASP A 348 11.53 -13.53 -34.09
CA ASP A 348 10.96 -12.63 -33.09
C ASP A 348 12.01 -11.98 -32.18
N TYR A 349 13.29 -12.37 -32.39
CA TYR A 349 14.42 -11.90 -31.59
C TYR A 349 15.45 -11.13 -32.46
N ASN A 350 16.10 -10.15 -31.82
CA ASN A 350 17.32 -9.51 -32.34
C ASN A 350 18.52 -10.26 -31.77
N TRP A 351 19.18 -11.03 -32.60
CA TRP A 351 20.33 -11.86 -32.21
C TRP A 351 21.64 -11.09 -32.26
N THR A 352 22.50 -11.31 -31.28
CA THR A 352 23.87 -10.78 -31.22
C THR A 352 24.80 -11.82 -30.65
N ALA A 353 26.00 -11.87 -31.16
CA ALA A 353 27.11 -12.59 -30.55
C ALA A 353 28.10 -11.57 -29.99
N GLY A 354 28.52 -11.75 -28.76
CA GLY A 354 29.38 -10.80 -28.04
C GLY A 354 30.86 -10.84 -28.50
N ILE A 355 31.19 -11.55 -29.60
CA ILE A 355 32.57 -11.76 -30.06
C ILE A 355 32.66 -11.66 -31.57
N TYR A 356 33.80 -11.14 -32.04
CA TYR A 356 34.15 -11.08 -33.47
C TYR A 356 34.26 -12.49 -34.05
N GLY A 357 33.79 -12.67 -35.30
CA GLY A 357 33.88 -13.92 -36.04
C GLY A 357 32.75 -14.92 -35.77
N ILE A 358 31.76 -14.54 -34.96
CA ILE A 358 30.49 -15.25 -34.85
C ILE A 358 29.39 -14.37 -35.42
N ASN A 359 28.62 -14.93 -36.34
CA ASN A 359 27.42 -14.29 -36.86
C ASN A 359 26.21 -15.13 -36.51
N VAL A 360 25.11 -14.45 -36.12
CA VAL A 360 23.81 -15.09 -35.91
C VAL A 360 22.79 -14.36 -36.75
N ASP A 361 22.14 -15.07 -37.65
CA ASP A 361 21.12 -14.49 -38.53
C ASP A 361 19.75 -14.42 -37.86
N SER A 362 18.76 -13.83 -38.54
CA SER A 362 17.40 -13.72 -38.06
C SER A 362 16.66 -15.05 -37.85
N ASN A 363 17.16 -16.13 -38.44
CA ASN A 363 16.61 -17.48 -38.28
C ASN A 363 17.31 -18.25 -37.16
N GLY A 364 18.21 -17.62 -36.44
CA GLY A 364 19.01 -18.25 -35.38
C GLY A 364 20.12 -19.16 -35.91
N GLU A 365 20.49 -19.06 -37.21
CA GLU A 365 21.65 -19.76 -37.75
C GLU A 365 22.91 -19.07 -37.25
N VAL A 366 23.72 -19.80 -36.51
CA VAL A 366 25.02 -19.39 -36.01
C VAL A 366 26.08 -19.84 -36.97
N THR A 367 26.97 -18.93 -37.40
CA THR A 367 28.12 -19.24 -38.27
C THR A 367 29.41 -18.86 -37.54
N LEU A 368 30.38 -19.78 -37.51
CA LEU A 368 31.72 -19.56 -36.98
C LEU A 368 32.66 -19.21 -38.18
N SER A 369 33.38 -18.09 -38.12
CA SER A 369 34.23 -17.62 -39.23
C SER A 369 35.70 -17.47 -38.83
N VAL A 370 36.05 -17.54 -37.56
CA VAL A 370 37.42 -17.42 -37.06
C VAL A 370 37.62 -18.31 -35.86
N LEU A 371 38.88 -18.61 -35.59
CA LEU A 371 39.31 -19.33 -34.40
C LEU A 371 38.87 -18.59 -33.12
N ILE A 372 38.14 -19.29 -32.25
CA ILE A 372 37.57 -18.73 -31.02
C ILE A 372 38.22 -19.41 -29.81
N ARG A 373 38.83 -18.61 -28.94
CA ARG A 373 39.57 -19.09 -27.75
C ARG A 373 38.84 -18.83 -26.42
N SER A 374 37.83 -18.00 -26.43
CA SER A 374 37.02 -17.64 -25.23
C SER A 374 35.63 -18.27 -25.29
N GLU A 375 34.95 -18.28 -24.19
CA GLU A 375 33.51 -18.59 -24.12
C GLU A 375 32.73 -17.60 -25.00
N VAL A 376 31.83 -18.13 -25.81
CA VAL A 376 30.90 -17.36 -26.62
C VAL A 376 29.59 -17.23 -25.94
N THR A 377 29.06 -16.01 -25.90
CA THR A 377 27.69 -15.75 -25.45
C THR A 377 26.89 -15.21 -26.62
N ILE A 378 25.81 -15.92 -26.95
CA ILE A 378 24.80 -15.49 -27.92
C ILE A 378 23.61 -14.99 -27.14
N THR A 379 23.11 -13.79 -27.49
CA THR A 379 21.94 -13.18 -26.85
C THR A 379 20.90 -12.81 -27.88
N GLY A 380 19.69 -13.30 -27.69
CA GLY A 380 18.49 -12.90 -28.43
C GLY A 380 17.60 -12.00 -27.58
N LYS A 381 17.40 -10.76 -28.03
CA LYS A 381 16.49 -9.82 -27.37
C LYS A 381 15.15 -9.79 -28.09
N PRO A 382 14.00 -9.93 -27.39
CA PRO A 382 12.71 -9.86 -28.03
C PRO A 382 12.51 -8.54 -28.80
N LYS A 383 12.08 -8.59 -30.04
CA LYS A 383 11.87 -7.41 -30.92
C LYS A 383 10.74 -6.52 -30.41
N ASN A 384 9.73 -7.08 -29.75
CA ASN A 384 8.59 -6.38 -29.19
C ASN A 384 8.86 -5.83 -27.78
N GLY A 385 10.06 -6.06 -27.21
CA GLY A 385 10.44 -5.67 -25.86
C GLY A 385 9.69 -6.43 -24.75
N LYS A 386 9.01 -7.53 -25.07
CA LYS A 386 8.24 -8.35 -24.12
C LYS A 386 8.84 -9.74 -24.00
N GLY A 387 8.93 -10.24 -22.77
CA GLY A 387 9.56 -11.54 -22.49
C GLY A 387 11.01 -11.40 -22.00
N ASN A 388 11.67 -12.53 -21.84
CA ASN A 388 13.06 -12.57 -21.38
C ASN A 388 14.06 -12.56 -22.54
N ASP A 389 15.27 -12.11 -22.28
CA ASP A 389 16.40 -12.31 -23.17
C ASP A 389 16.75 -13.81 -23.21
N VAL A 390 16.95 -14.34 -24.42
CA VAL A 390 17.42 -15.72 -24.62
C VAL A 390 18.96 -15.72 -24.65
N VAL A 391 19.57 -16.51 -23.78
CA VAL A 391 21.04 -16.58 -23.70
C VAL A 391 21.52 -17.99 -23.91
N PHE A 392 22.46 -18.16 -24.88
CA PHE A 392 23.16 -19.42 -25.12
C PHE A 392 24.65 -19.22 -24.99
N LYS A 393 25.33 -20.11 -24.25
CA LYS A 393 26.77 -20.06 -24.05
C LYS A 393 27.43 -21.38 -24.48
N PHE A 394 28.57 -21.26 -25.12
CA PHE A 394 29.38 -22.40 -25.49
C PHE A 394 30.87 -22.06 -25.54
N LYS A 395 31.72 -23.09 -25.52
CA LYS A 395 33.16 -22.95 -25.62
C LYS A 395 33.73 -23.99 -26.60
N ILE A 396 34.43 -23.52 -27.63
CA ILE A 396 35.17 -24.39 -28.56
C ILE A 396 36.43 -24.88 -27.83
N LYS A 397 36.61 -26.19 -27.81
CA LYS A 397 37.81 -26.86 -27.25
C LYS A 397 38.81 -27.26 -28.31
N LYS A 398 38.34 -27.51 -29.56
CA LYS A 398 39.14 -27.96 -30.68
C LYS A 398 38.74 -27.15 -31.94
N TRP A 399 39.72 -26.54 -32.55
CA TRP A 399 39.52 -25.86 -33.83
C TRP A 399 40.21 -26.60 -34.96
N PHE A 400 39.47 -26.91 -36.02
CA PHE A 400 39.98 -27.64 -37.17
C PHE A 400 40.19 -26.71 -38.36
N THR A 401 41.38 -26.86 -39.02
CA THR A 401 41.74 -26.09 -40.20
C THR A 401 42.13 -27.07 -41.30
N SER A 402 41.48 -26.98 -42.46
CA SER A 402 41.84 -27.77 -43.65
C SER A 402 43.02 -27.13 -44.42
N LEU A 403 43.94 -27.91 -44.81
CA LEU A 403 45.03 -27.47 -45.68
C LEU A 403 44.59 -27.31 -47.17
N GLY A 404 43.35 -27.70 -47.47
CA GLY A 404 42.73 -27.61 -48.80
C GLY A 404 43.15 -28.77 -49.78
N ALA A 405 42.35 -29.01 -50.83
CA ALA A 405 42.55 -30.11 -51.73
C ALA A 405 43.85 -29.99 -52.57
N SER A 406 44.29 -28.77 -52.83
CA SER A 406 45.53 -28.49 -53.55
C SER A 406 46.81 -28.91 -52.81
N SER A 407 46.69 -29.11 -51.49
CA SER A 407 47.81 -29.51 -50.60
C SER A 407 47.98 -31.03 -50.49
N SER A 408 47.33 -31.83 -51.36
CA SER A 408 47.40 -33.29 -51.34
C SER A 408 48.81 -33.79 -51.46
N ASN A 409 49.32 -34.56 -50.48
CA ASN A 409 50.69 -35.09 -50.46
C ASN A 409 50.77 -36.37 -49.60
N THR A 410 51.98 -36.95 -49.49
CA THR A 410 52.23 -38.06 -48.56
C THR A 410 52.04 -37.65 -47.11
N TRP A 411 51.80 -38.63 -46.24
CA TRP A 411 51.54 -38.38 -44.82
C TRP A 411 52.64 -37.55 -44.14
N ASP A 412 53.93 -37.90 -44.38
CA ASP A 412 55.10 -37.23 -43.81
C ASP A 412 55.13 -35.72 -44.11
N ILE A 413 54.81 -35.35 -45.34
CA ILE A 413 54.75 -33.93 -45.73
C ILE A 413 53.58 -33.24 -45.11
N ILE A 414 52.43 -33.85 -45.11
CA ILE A 414 51.22 -33.27 -44.54
C ILE A 414 51.37 -33.14 -43.01
N ASN A 415 51.92 -34.10 -42.30
CA ASN A 415 52.12 -34.07 -40.86
C ASN A 415 53.00 -32.88 -40.44
N THR A 416 53.99 -32.52 -41.25
CA THR A 416 54.84 -31.35 -40.98
C THR A 416 54.24 -30.02 -41.43
N SER A 417 53.11 -30.04 -42.14
CA SER A 417 52.42 -28.84 -42.65
C SER A 417 51.50 -28.11 -41.63
N CYS A 418 51.24 -28.73 -40.50
CA CYS A 418 50.47 -28.10 -39.43
C CYS A 418 51.34 -27.09 -38.63
N SER A 419 51.45 -25.85 -39.14
CA SER A 419 52.25 -24.78 -38.52
C SER A 419 51.73 -24.35 -37.13
N TYR A 420 50.44 -24.46 -36.93
CA TYR A 420 49.73 -24.19 -35.68
C TYR A 420 48.89 -25.42 -35.34
N GLY A 421 49.16 -26.05 -34.20
CA GLY A 421 48.48 -27.28 -33.79
C GLY A 421 49.15 -28.56 -34.30
N GLN A 422 48.37 -29.64 -34.46
CA GLN A 422 48.85 -30.95 -34.90
C GLN A 422 47.84 -31.65 -35.83
N MET A 423 48.26 -32.70 -36.50
CA MET A 423 47.36 -33.56 -37.27
C MET A 423 46.43 -34.30 -36.31
N PRO A 424 45.09 -34.23 -36.47
CA PRO A 424 44.14 -34.90 -35.58
C PRO A 424 44.19 -36.43 -35.75
N SER A 425 43.88 -37.13 -34.68
CA SER A 425 43.62 -38.57 -34.72
C SER A 425 42.25 -38.87 -35.34
N SER A 426 42.07 -40.10 -35.82
CA SER A 426 40.77 -40.56 -36.32
C SER A 426 39.66 -40.42 -35.27
N LEU A 427 39.97 -40.64 -33.97
CA LEU A 427 39.01 -40.53 -32.88
C LEU A 427 38.63 -39.08 -32.52
N GLU A 428 39.44 -38.10 -32.91
CA GLU A 428 39.08 -36.66 -32.75
C GLU A 428 38.22 -36.21 -33.93
N LEU A 429 38.36 -36.83 -35.08
CA LEU A 429 37.53 -36.52 -36.24
C LEU A 429 36.18 -37.22 -36.18
N ALA A 430 36.11 -38.48 -35.78
CA ALA A 430 34.87 -39.22 -35.65
C ALA A 430 35.01 -40.39 -34.66
N GLN A 431 33.94 -40.78 -34.03
CA GLN A 431 33.92 -42.05 -33.28
C GLN A 431 33.94 -43.24 -34.23
N ARG A 432 34.47 -44.37 -33.75
CA ARG A 432 34.43 -45.61 -34.56
C ARG A 432 33.00 -46.03 -34.89
N PRO A 433 32.71 -46.50 -36.10
CA PRO A 433 31.36 -46.94 -36.45
C PRO A 433 30.88 -48.06 -35.54
N SER A 434 29.60 -47.99 -35.16
CA SER A 434 28.88 -49.05 -34.46
C SER A 434 27.75 -49.53 -35.37
N GLY A 435 27.73 -50.82 -35.73
CA GLY A 435 26.74 -51.33 -36.66
C GLY A 435 26.84 -50.71 -38.07
N GLY A 436 28.03 -50.27 -38.51
CA GLY A 436 28.27 -49.66 -39.84
C GLY A 436 27.91 -48.14 -39.88
N VAL A 437 27.47 -47.55 -38.83
CA VAL A 437 27.10 -46.11 -38.77
C VAL A 437 28.01 -45.38 -37.78
N VAL A 438 28.57 -44.23 -38.22
CA VAL A 438 29.31 -43.33 -37.31
C VAL A 438 28.33 -42.53 -36.47
N PRO A 439 28.45 -42.58 -35.11
CA PRO A 439 27.49 -41.91 -34.23
C PRO A 439 27.66 -40.39 -34.28
N ARG A 440 26.52 -39.68 -34.26
CA ARG A 440 26.46 -38.22 -34.06
C ARG A 440 26.53 -37.94 -32.57
N LYS A 441 27.65 -37.34 -32.14
CA LYS A 441 27.93 -37.08 -30.73
C LYS A 441 28.87 -35.88 -30.54
N VAL A 442 28.68 -35.10 -29.48
CA VAL A 442 29.54 -33.97 -29.08
C VAL A 442 30.97 -34.43 -28.81
N GLY A 443 31.95 -33.61 -29.14
CA GLY A 443 33.38 -33.76 -28.86
C GLY A 443 34.23 -34.29 -30.00
N THR A 444 33.62 -34.66 -31.15
CA THR A 444 34.34 -35.02 -32.40
C THR A 444 33.81 -34.22 -33.56
N LEU A 445 34.69 -33.88 -34.53
CA LEU A 445 34.35 -33.01 -35.62
C LEU A 445 33.14 -33.52 -36.44
N TRP A 446 33.22 -34.77 -36.93
CA TRP A 446 32.11 -35.36 -37.69
C TRP A 446 30.90 -35.68 -36.79
N GLY A 447 31.16 -36.10 -35.56
CA GLY A 447 30.09 -36.36 -34.61
C GLY A 447 29.19 -35.14 -34.38
N GLU A 448 29.75 -33.95 -34.34
CA GLU A 448 29.03 -32.71 -34.18
C GLU A 448 28.37 -32.23 -35.48
N TYR A 449 29.12 -32.21 -36.59
CA TYR A 449 28.67 -31.56 -37.83
C TYR A 449 28.14 -32.53 -38.89
N GLY A 450 28.42 -33.83 -38.80
CA GLY A 450 28.01 -34.84 -39.78
C GLY A 450 28.76 -34.71 -41.09
N ASN A 451 28.08 -34.93 -42.20
CA ASN A 451 28.69 -34.82 -43.52
C ASN A 451 29.35 -33.45 -43.75
N LEU A 452 30.68 -33.41 -43.59
CA LEU A 452 31.47 -32.19 -43.69
C LEU A 452 31.54 -31.62 -45.12
N LYS A 453 31.22 -32.42 -46.12
CA LYS A 453 31.14 -31.94 -47.51
C LYS A 453 30.06 -30.88 -47.71
N THR A 454 29.06 -30.84 -46.87
CA THR A 454 28.03 -29.81 -46.91
C THR A 454 28.57 -28.41 -46.60
N TYR A 455 29.79 -28.31 -46.04
CA TYR A 455 30.46 -27.02 -45.73
C TYR A 455 31.43 -26.57 -46.85
N GLY A 456 31.31 -27.17 -48.04
CA GLY A 456 31.96 -26.71 -49.27
C GLY A 456 33.47 -26.62 -49.17
N ASN A 457 34.03 -25.44 -49.36
CA ASN A 457 35.47 -25.22 -49.42
C ASN A 457 36.28 -25.63 -48.22
N ALA A 458 35.63 -25.64 -47.03
CA ALA A 458 36.28 -26.03 -45.79
C ALA A 458 36.74 -27.48 -45.79
N PHE A 459 35.99 -28.39 -46.50
CA PHE A 459 36.33 -29.83 -46.65
C PHE A 459 36.21 -30.31 -48.08
N SER A 460 36.99 -29.70 -48.95
CA SER A 460 36.91 -29.96 -50.38
C SER A 460 37.60 -31.32 -50.85
N SER A 461 38.53 -31.85 -50.06
CA SER A 461 39.22 -33.11 -50.35
C SER A 461 38.32 -34.34 -50.16
N THR A 462 38.59 -35.42 -50.89
CA THR A 462 37.89 -36.71 -50.79
C THR A 462 38.20 -37.43 -49.48
N ASP A 463 39.43 -37.28 -49.02
CA ASP A 463 39.93 -37.84 -47.75
C ASP A 463 41.02 -36.95 -47.17
N TYR A 464 41.29 -37.18 -45.87
CA TYR A 464 42.29 -36.43 -45.11
C TYR A 464 43.14 -37.38 -44.26
N TRP A 465 44.46 -37.16 -44.23
CA TRP A 465 45.36 -37.89 -43.38
C TRP A 465 45.03 -37.67 -41.90
N THR A 466 45.21 -38.73 -41.10
CA THR A 466 45.09 -38.66 -39.61
C THR A 466 46.43 -39.07 -38.98
N SER A 467 46.60 -38.69 -37.71
CA SER A 467 47.77 -39.13 -36.93
C SER A 467 47.67 -40.59 -36.46
N THR A 468 46.49 -41.20 -36.62
CA THR A 468 46.26 -42.61 -36.24
C THR A 468 46.98 -43.55 -37.19
N GLN A 469 47.70 -44.51 -36.61
CA GLN A 469 48.45 -45.49 -37.29
C GLN A 469 48.11 -46.91 -36.82
N LEU A 470 48.00 -47.87 -37.79
CA LEU A 470 47.82 -49.28 -37.45
C LEU A 470 48.80 -50.10 -38.33
N MET A 471 49.62 -50.95 -37.69
CA MET A 471 50.64 -51.78 -38.38
C MET A 471 51.58 -51.00 -39.33
N GLY A 472 51.94 -49.75 -38.97
CA GLY A 472 52.81 -48.90 -39.76
C GLY A 472 52.15 -48.19 -40.95
N VAL A 473 50.82 -48.29 -41.10
CA VAL A 473 50.03 -47.61 -42.11
C VAL A 473 49.13 -46.59 -41.44
N HIS A 474 49.09 -45.35 -41.95
CA HIS A 474 48.25 -44.27 -41.43
C HIS A 474 46.81 -44.36 -41.95
N GLU A 475 45.87 -43.95 -41.18
CA GLU A 475 44.45 -43.86 -41.54
C GLU A 475 44.15 -42.56 -42.28
N LYS A 476 43.21 -42.65 -43.24
CA LYS A 476 42.60 -41.55 -43.98
C LYS A 476 41.15 -41.45 -43.54
N PHE A 477 40.75 -40.26 -43.22
CA PHE A 477 39.38 -39.89 -42.79
C PHE A 477 38.55 -39.39 -43.96
N ASN A 478 37.39 -39.99 -44.19
CA ASN A 478 36.42 -39.52 -45.18
C ASN A 478 35.46 -38.47 -44.56
N PRO A 479 35.46 -37.22 -45.06
CA PRO A 479 34.67 -36.16 -44.50
C PRO A 479 33.15 -36.31 -44.74
N GLU A 480 32.73 -37.08 -45.72
CA GLU A 480 31.35 -37.36 -46.06
C GLU A 480 30.73 -38.40 -45.13
N THR A 481 31.43 -39.52 -44.96
CA THR A 481 30.90 -40.66 -44.17
C THR A 481 31.35 -40.68 -42.73
N GLY A 482 32.41 -39.96 -42.38
CA GLY A 482 33.03 -39.99 -41.04
C GLY A 482 33.88 -41.26 -40.82
N ILE A 483 34.04 -42.10 -41.79
CA ILE A 483 34.78 -43.37 -41.67
C ILE A 483 36.27 -43.10 -41.89
N SER A 484 37.10 -43.73 -41.10
CA SER A 484 38.56 -43.76 -41.28
C SER A 484 39.01 -45.15 -41.70
N GLU A 485 39.86 -45.23 -42.75
CA GLU A 485 40.38 -46.46 -43.28
C GLU A 485 41.89 -46.36 -43.48
N LEU A 486 42.59 -47.49 -43.44
CA LEU A 486 44.04 -47.55 -43.83
C LEU A 486 44.25 -47.03 -45.24
N GLY A 487 45.18 -46.09 -45.37
CA GLY A 487 45.40 -45.41 -46.62
C GLY A 487 46.84 -45.40 -47.12
N THR A 488 47.03 -45.37 -48.47
CA THR A 488 48.31 -45.19 -49.13
C THR A 488 48.26 -44.04 -50.12
N GLY A 489 49.38 -43.58 -50.61
CA GLY A 489 49.46 -42.53 -51.66
C GLY A 489 49.36 -41.12 -51.07
N LYS A 490 48.63 -40.25 -51.76
CA LYS A 490 48.49 -38.82 -51.36
C LYS A 490 47.10 -38.53 -50.82
N SER A 491 47.00 -37.60 -49.85
CA SER A 491 45.77 -37.07 -49.36
C SER A 491 45.99 -35.65 -48.76
N SER A 492 44.96 -34.91 -48.56
CA SER A 492 45.05 -33.61 -47.90
C SER A 492 45.19 -33.76 -46.40
N GLY A 493 45.40 -32.67 -45.67
CA GLY A 493 45.56 -32.64 -44.25
C GLY A 493 44.50 -31.76 -43.51
N LEU A 494 44.26 -32.17 -42.32
CA LEU A 494 43.58 -31.33 -41.30
C LEU A 494 44.56 -31.07 -40.18
N CYS A 495 44.48 -29.86 -39.61
CA CYS A 495 45.19 -29.48 -38.40
C CYS A 495 44.19 -29.20 -37.31
N VAL A 496 44.50 -29.58 -36.06
CA VAL A 496 43.67 -29.29 -34.88
C VAL A 496 44.46 -28.47 -33.84
N GLU A 497 43.86 -27.41 -33.34
CA GLU A 497 44.34 -26.60 -32.23
C GLU A 497 43.42 -26.83 -31.01
N TYR A 498 43.99 -26.88 -29.79
CA TYR A 498 43.27 -27.14 -28.55
C TYR A 498 43.25 -25.89 -27.67
N TYR A 499 42.13 -25.69 -26.95
CA TYR A 499 41.91 -24.52 -26.10
C TYR A 499 41.21 -24.83 -24.78
#